data_59fd30f3032cf9d66b41b8282690455d
#
_entry.id   59fd30f3032cf9d66b41b8282690455d
#
_cell.length_a   1.000
_cell.length_b   1.000
_cell.length_c   1.000
_cell.angle_alpha   90.00
_cell.angle_beta   90.00
_cell.angle_gamma   90.00
#
_symmetry.space_group_name_H-M   'P 1'
#
loop_
_entity.id
_entity.type
_entity.pdbx_description
1 polymer ?
#
loop_
_entity_poly.entity_id
_entity_poly.type
_entity_poly.pdbx_seq_one_letter_code
_entity_poly.pdbx_strand_id
1 'polypeptide(L)'
;MATFIPSRRRVGVFPLAWGALLSALILVGGCSNHSEQGAAAPPPKAVDLRILAGSELKELEPDIKGAARTVGLTVDVSYSGTLDMVDRINAGEPFDAILPPNGAYPVLALTRKPLAREKLFYSRVALGVKSSKARALGWDRRAPTWLDVVQAVKEHKLVYGMTNPTSSNTGMSALFAVASAIAKKTEDLSAGEVDREKLKDFLAGQELTAGSSGWLAEAYVRDEARLDGLVNYEAVLLRLNGQPGLKEPLTVIYPQDGVISADYPLMLLHETKRQAFERLVEALRGDAFQAGPVARMYLRPSNPNVSRAASLSGDAVAELSFPNRLEVIDAVLAAYQSELRRPATSIYLLDVSGSMRGTRIEQVKNAMEVLTGAEGSSVTARFARFQHRERVVLVPFSSSPSEPARFALEDANSEAESYRALRDYAAGLQAHGGTAIYSALETAYALASQELARDRERVVTVVLLTDGENTQGLSYEEFRRRFVEQQASTGLRVPTFPILFGEASSTELDDIARLTGGRAFDGRHANLANVFKEIRGYQ
;
A
#
# COMPACT_ATOMS: atom_id res chain seq x y z
N MET A 1 -1.62 70.37 -26.23
CA MET A 1 -1.14 71.23 -25.15
C MET A 1 -0.18 70.37 -24.34
N ALA A 2 1.03 70.55 -24.62
CA ALA A 2 2.12 71.27 -23.96
C ALA A 2 2.71 70.35 -22.92
N THR A 3 3.84 69.74 -23.25
CA THR A 3 5.29 70.16 -23.07
C THR A 3 5.75 69.98 -21.63
N PHE A 4 6.89 69.42 -21.23
CA PHE A 4 8.25 69.39 -21.77
C PHE A 4 9.15 68.51 -20.87
N ILE A 5 10.03 67.80 -21.38
CA ILE A 5 11.36 67.24 -21.20
C ILE A 5 12.37 68.35 -20.67
N PRO A 6 13.65 68.09 -20.39
CA PRO A 6 14.50 67.07 -19.70
C PRO A 6 15.64 67.66 -18.83
N SER A 7 16.60 66.85 -18.38
CA SER A 7 18.09 67.05 -18.53
C SER A 7 18.88 66.22 -17.53
N ARG A 8 19.75 65.37 -17.99
CA ARG A 8 21.18 65.43 -18.40
C ARG A 8 22.17 65.55 -17.23
N ARG A 9 22.96 64.48 -17.08
CA ARG A 9 24.39 64.27 -17.37
C ARG A 9 25.40 64.72 -16.31
N ARG A 10 26.34 63.78 -15.93
CA ARG A 10 27.78 63.68 -16.23
C ARG A 10 28.40 62.63 -15.32
N VAL A 11 29.02 61.57 -15.76
CA VAL A 11 30.33 61.27 -16.42
C VAL A 11 31.55 61.83 -15.70
N GLY A 12 32.49 60.94 -15.37
CA GLY A 12 33.89 61.17 -14.95
C GLY A 12 34.47 59.91 -14.30
N VAL A 13 35.07 59.01 -14.93
CA VAL A 13 36.41 58.77 -15.51
C VAL A 13 37.52 58.69 -14.48
N PHE A 14 38.17 57.51 -14.47
CA PHE A 14 39.39 57.01 -13.83
C PHE A 14 40.62 57.96 -13.83
N PRO A 15 41.76 57.74 -13.04
CA PRO A 15 42.69 56.67 -13.38
C PRO A 15 43.45 56.00 -12.20
N LEU A 16 44.19 54.93 -12.60
CA LEU A 16 45.19 54.12 -11.93
C LEU A 16 46.39 54.91 -11.35
N ALA A 17 47.08 54.37 -10.33
CA ALA A 17 48.54 54.12 -10.29
C ALA A 17 49.01 53.56 -8.92
N TRP A 18 49.60 52.46 -8.92
CA TRP A 18 50.89 51.91 -8.46
C TRP A 18 51.60 52.55 -7.24
N GLY A 19 52.11 51.72 -6.33
CA GLY A 19 53.24 52.05 -5.50
C GLY A 19 53.43 51.20 -4.24
N ALA A 20 54.48 50.49 -4.23
CA ALA A 20 55.01 49.45 -3.36
C ALA A 20 55.50 49.84 -1.97
N LEU A 21 55.61 48.77 -1.11
CA LEU A 21 56.55 48.49 -0.03
C LEU A 21 56.74 49.48 1.15
N LEU A 22 56.57 49.05 2.38
CA LEU A 22 57.65 48.70 3.34
C LEU A 22 57.09 48.36 4.75
N SER A 23 57.74 47.40 5.35
CA SER A 23 57.55 46.81 6.67
C SER A 23 57.67 47.78 7.83
N ALA A 24 56.93 47.58 8.91
CA ALA A 24 57.43 47.74 10.29
C ALA A 24 56.50 47.06 11.32
N LEU A 25 57.09 46.22 12.13
CA LEU A 25 56.53 45.68 13.38
C LEU A 25 56.17 46.80 14.34
N ILE A 26 55.07 46.68 15.11
CA ILE A 26 55.02 46.99 16.56
C ILE A 26 53.85 46.21 17.20
N LEU A 27 54.15 45.73 18.39
CA LEU A 27 53.39 44.85 19.29
C LEU A 27 52.19 45.52 19.99
N VAL A 28 51.29 44.68 20.47
CA VAL A 28 50.45 44.68 21.69
C VAL A 28 49.12 45.42 21.64
N GLY A 29 48.07 44.65 21.85
CA GLY A 29 46.76 45.14 22.26
C GLY A 29 45.72 44.05 22.05
N GLY A 30 45.55 43.17 23.04
CA GLY A 30 44.50 42.09 22.97
C GLY A 30 43.08 42.66 23.01
N CYS A 31 42.29 42.25 22.10
CA CYS A 31 40.84 42.21 22.24
C CYS A 31 40.36 40.80 21.83
N SER A 32 39.93 40.07 22.82
CA SER A 32 39.31 38.76 22.69
C SER A 32 38.00 38.89 21.88
N ASN A 33 38.07 38.59 20.59
CA ASN A 33 36.87 38.23 19.85
C ASN A 33 36.53 36.77 20.21
N HIS A 34 35.50 36.59 21.03
CA HIS A 34 34.80 35.36 21.15
C HIS A 34 34.08 35.14 19.79
N SER A 35 34.72 34.39 18.90
CA SER A 35 34.00 33.67 17.85
C SER A 35 33.15 32.62 18.57
N GLU A 36 31.85 32.86 18.66
CA GLU A 36 30.87 31.77 18.90
C GLU A 36 31.13 30.69 17.86
N GLN A 37 31.91 29.70 18.24
CA GLN A 37 31.90 28.42 17.58
C GLN A 37 30.46 27.88 17.74
N GLY A 38 29.63 28.00 16.70
CA GLY A 38 28.38 27.33 16.64
C GLY A 38 28.62 25.86 16.97
N ALA A 39 28.09 25.41 18.11
CA ALA A 39 28.15 24.02 18.51
C ALA A 39 27.59 23.18 17.33
N ALA A 40 28.46 22.40 16.71
CA ALA A 40 28.03 21.44 15.71
C ALA A 40 26.89 20.60 16.33
N ALA A 41 25.76 20.51 15.62
CA ALA A 41 24.65 19.66 16.07
C ALA A 41 25.21 18.28 16.40
N PRO A 42 24.85 17.69 17.56
CA PRO A 42 25.34 16.38 17.93
C PRO A 42 25.04 15.39 16.79
N PRO A 43 25.99 14.50 16.47
CA PRO A 43 25.76 13.52 15.43
C PRO A 43 24.45 12.76 15.71
N PRO A 44 23.64 12.44 14.69
CA PRO A 44 22.39 11.70 14.90
C PRO A 44 22.71 10.43 15.70
N LYS A 45 21.93 10.19 16.77
CA LYS A 45 22.10 8.98 17.59
C LYS A 45 22.04 7.77 16.67
N ALA A 46 23.01 6.88 16.81
CA ALA A 46 23.02 5.62 16.08
C ALA A 46 21.71 4.85 16.36
N VAL A 47 21.11 4.29 15.30
CA VAL A 47 19.91 3.47 15.42
C VAL A 47 20.30 2.12 15.99
N ASP A 48 19.71 1.72 17.13
CA ASP A 48 19.99 0.44 17.79
C ASP A 48 19.32 -0.73 17.08
N LEU A 49 18.05 -0.53 16.64
CA LEU A 49 17.26 -1.53 15.91
C LEU A 49 16.52 -0.90 14.73
N ARG A 50 16.67 -1.50 13.56
CA ARG A 50 15.84 -1.24 12.38
C ARG A 50 14.78 -2.34 12.28
N ILE A 51 13.52 -1.94 12.30
CA ILE A 51 12.38 -2.86 12.35
C ILE A 51 11.54 -2.68 11.10
N LEU A 52 11.21 -3.77 10.41
CA LEU A 52 10.23 -3.77 9.32
C LEU A 52 8.91 -4.34 9.85
N ALA A 53 7.87 -3.52 9.88
CA ALA A 53 6.58 -3.80 10.53
C ALA A 53 5.41 -3.86 9.54
N GLY A 54 4.30 -4.43 9.97
CA GLY A 54 3.03 -4.37 9.24
C GLY A 54 2.48 -2.93 9.20
N SER A 55 1.87 -2.54 8.07
CA SER A 55 1.43 -1.16 7.82
C SER A 55 0.34 -0.67 8.78
N GLU A 56 -0.47 -1.55 9.34
CA GLU A 56 -1.53 -1.24 10.32
C GLU A 56 -0.99 -0.78 11.68
N LEU A 57 0.32 -0.98 11.92
CA LEU A 57 1.01 -0.53 13.13
C LEU A 57 1.57 0.90 13.03
N LYS A 58 1.39 1.58 11.90
CA LYS A 58 1.92 2.93 11.69
C LYS A 58 1.45 3.92 12.74
N GLU A 59 0.20 3.82 13.18
CA GLU A 59 -0.35 4.67 14.25
C GLU A 59 0.28 4.38 15.63
N LEU A 60 0.86 3.19 15.83
CA LEU A 60 1.53 2.77 17.06
C LEU A 60 3.02 3.16 17.09
N GLU A 61 3.57 3.63 15.97
CA GLU A 61 5.00 3.98 15.85
C GLU A 61 5.51 4.96 16.93
N PRO A 62 4.80 6.08 17.22
CA PRO A 62 5.24 7.01 18.26
C PRO A 62 5.37 6.35 19.63
N ASP A 63 4.49 5.41 19.94
CA ASP A 63 4.49 4.68 21.21
C ASP A 63 5.58 3.62 21.26
N ILE A 64 5.83 2.90 20.17
CA ILE A 64 6.96 1.96 20.05
C ILE A 64 8.28 2.72 20.24
N LYS A 65 8.47 3.86 19.56
CA LYS A 65 9.62 4.71 19.73
C LYS A 65 9.71 5.30 21.14
N GLY A 66 8.56 5.61 21.76
CA GLY A 66 8.44 6.05 23.13
C GLY A 66 8.94 4.99 24.12
N ALA A 67 8.40 3.77 24.01
CA ALA A 67 8.80 2.62 24.85
C ALA A 67 10.29 2.28 24.67
N ALA A 68 10.80 2.30 23.45
CA ALA A 68 12.23 2.09 23.19
C ALA A 68 13.11 3.10 23.95
N ARG A 69 12.72 4.39 23.95
CA ARG A 69 13.45 5.44 24.68
C ARG A 69 13.47 5.20 26.20
N THR A 70 12.41 4.64 26.80
CA THR A 70 12.39 4.37 28.26
C THR A 70 13.45 3.35 28.67
N VAL A 71 13.85 2.47 27.73
CA VAL A 71 14.92 1.49 27.93
C VAL A 71 16.23 1.90 27.25
N GLY A 72 16.38 3.18 26.87
CA GLY A 72 17.60 3.76 26.31
C GLY A 72 17.93 3.29 24.91
N LEU A 73 16.93 2.93 24.09
CA LEU A 73 17.09 2.49 22.70
C LEU A 73 16.56 3.54 21.73
N THR A 74 17.21 3.62 20.56
CA THR A 74 16.72 4.32 19.38
C THR A 74 16.30 3.31 18.34
N VAL A 75 15.02 3.32 17.95
CA VAL A 75 14.50 2.40 16.93
C VAL A 75 14.03 3.17 15.69
N ASP A 76 14.26 2.57 14.54
CA ASP A 76 13.74 3.01 13.25
C ASP A 76 12.74 1.98 12.74
N VAL A 77 11.55 2.43 12.30
CA VAL A 77 10.46 1.55 11.88
C VAL A 77 10.09 1.86 10.44
N SER A 78 10.16 0.86 9.60
CA SER A 78 9.66 0.89 8.21
C SER A 78 8.48 -0.06 8.06
N TYR A 79 7.67 0.12 7.02
CA TYR A 79 6.43 -0.64 6.84
C TYR A 79 6.39 -1.39 5.53
N SER A 80 5.76 -2.58 5.56
CA SER A 80 5.60 -3.44 4.38
C SER A 80 4.47 -4.44 4.60
N GLY A 81 3.93 -4.99 3.51
CA GLY A 81 3.10 -6.20 3.57
C GLY A 81 3.93 -7.43 3.91
N THR A 82 3.29 -8.49 4.44
CA THR A 82 4.04 -9.65 4.97
C THR A 82 4.87 -10.38 3.91
N LEU A 83 4.35 -10.52 2.68
CA LEU A 83 5.10 -11.20 1.61
C LEU A 83 6.31 -10.36 1.17
N ASP A 84 6.10 -9.05 0.96
CA ASP A 84 7.18 -8.11 0.61
C ASP A 84 8.23 -8.01 1.73
N MET A 85 7.80 -8.03 2.99
CA MET A 85 8.69 -8.09 4.16
C MET A 85 9.65 -9.28 4.05
N VAL A 86 9.13 -10.47 3.75
CA VAL A 86 9.94 -11.69 3.59
C VAL A 86 10.90 -11.57 2.41
N ASP A 87 10.43 -11.07 1.28
CA ASP A 87 11.28 -10.89 0.09
C ASP A 87 12.42 -9.90 0.34
N ARG A 88 12.16 -8.77 0.99
CA ARG A 88 13.17 -7.76 1.34
C ARG A 88 14.22 -8.31 2.29
N ILE A 89 13.81 -9.10 3.30
CA ILE A 89 14.77 -9.75 4.20
C ILE A 89 15.59 -10.81 3.47
N ASN A 90 14.96 -11.62 2.60
CA ASN A 90 15.66 -12.61 1.79
C ASN A 90 16.63 -11.98 0.76
N ALA A 91 16.32 -10.77 0.28
CA ALA A 91 17.19 -9.96 -0.56
C ALA A 91 18.38 -9.32 0.21
N GLY A 92 18.39 -9.43 1.55
CA GLY A 92 19.48 -8.94 2.38
C GLY A 92 19.37 -7.46 2.78
N GLU A 93 18.17 -6.86 2.73
CA GLU A 93 17.98 -5.51 3.25
C GLU A 93 18.33 -5.45 4.75
N PRO A 94 18.96 -4.36 5.22
CA PRO A 94 19.61 -4.30 6.52
C PRO A 94 18.62 -4.00 7.66
N PHE A 95 17.64 -4.89 7.88
CA PHE A 95 16.77 -4.87 9.04
C PHE A 95 17.28 -5.81 10.13
N ASP A 96 17.15 -5.38 11.38
CA ASP A 96 17.59 -6.14 12.56
C ASP A 96 16.49 -7.04 13.13
N ALA A 97 15.22 -6.62 12.92
CA ALA A 97 14.03 -7.37 13.34
C ALA A 97 12.85 -7.11 12.39
N ILE A 98 11.88 -8.03 12.41
CA ILE A 98 10.59 -7.84 11.74
C ILE A 98 9.44 -7.93 12.74
N LEU A 99 8.35 -7.22 12.46
CA LEU A 99 7.12 -7.23 13.26
C LEU A 99 5.90 -7.43 12.33
N PRO A 100 5.73 -8.65 11.78
CA PRO A 100 4.59 -8.98 10.93
C PRO A 100 3.31 -9.11 11.74
N PRO A 101 2.11 -8.95 11.13
CA PRO A 101 0.84 -9.23 11.80
C PRO A 101 0.71 -10.70 12.23
N ASN A 102 1.21 -11.63 11.40
CA ASN A 102 1.24 -13.05 11.69
C ASN A 102 2.62 -13.64 11.37
N GLY A 103 3.14 -14.42 12.30
CA GLY A 103 4.48 -14.98 12.19
C GLY A 103 4.57 -16.29 11.40
N ALA A 104 3.47 -16.92 11.02
CA ALA A 104 3.50 -18.23 10.36
C ALA A 104 4.20 -18.18 9.00
N TYR A 105 3.76 -17.27 8.11
CA TYR A 105 4.37 -17.13 6.79
C TYR A 105 5.86 -16.76 6.84
N PRO A 106 6.33 -15.76 7.61
CA PRO A 106 7.75 -15.46 7.74
C PRO A 106 8.58 -16.63 8.24
N VAL A 107 8.08 -17.41 9.22
CA VAL A 107 8.79 -18.62 9.70
C VAL A 107 8.98 -19.65 8.59
N LEU A 108 8.01 -19.80 7.70
CA LEU A 108 8.10 -20.75 6.59
C LEU A 108 8.99 -20.23 5.45
N ALA A 109 8.85 -18.96 5.07
CA ALA A 109 9.38 -18.42 3.82
C ALA A 109 10.72 -17.70 3.95
N LEU A 110 11.16 -17.32 5.16
CA LEU A 110 12.49 -16.75 5.36
C LEU A 110 13.57 -17.79 5.14
N THR A 111 14.56 -17.46 4.31
CA THR A 111 15.75 -18.28 4.04
C THR A 111 16.56 -18.50 5.32
N ARG A 112 16.76 -17.43 6.10
CA ARG A 112 17.35 -17.49 7.44
C ARG A 112 16.24 -17.38 8.47
N LYS A 113 16.04 -18.43 9.26
CA LYS A 113 14.99 -18.43 10.27
C LYS A 113 15.25 -17.41 11.36
N PRO A 114 14.20 -16.76 11.91
CA PRO A 114 14.36 -15.84 13.03
C PRO A 114 15.03 -16.53 14.24
N LEU A 115 15.91 -15.78 14.91
CA LEU A 115 16.68 -16.27 16.07
C LEU A 115 15.87 -16.23 17.38
N ALA A 116 14.86 -15.37 17.43
CA ALA A 116 13.88 -15.27 18.51
C ALA A 116 12.55 -14.78 17.96
N ARG A 117 11.48 -15.10 18.67
CA ARG A 117 10.10 -14.70 18.30
C ARG A 117 9.31 -14.42 19.58
N GLU A 118 8.88 -13.17 19.77
CA GLU A 118 8.14 -12.73 20.95
C GLU A 118 6.81 -12.06 20.55
N LYS A 119 5.71 -12.68 20.95
CA LYS A 119 4.37 -12.16 20.71
C LYS A 119 4.13 -10.92 21.57
N LEU A 120 3.76 -9.82 20.95
CA LEU A 120 3.59 -8.55 21.64
C LEU A 120 2.12 -8.25 21.97
N PHE A 121 1.22 -8.57 21.08
CA PHE A 121 -0.22 -8.37 21.21
C PHE A 121 -0.96 -9.16 20.13
N TYR A 122 -2.30 -9.12 20.14
CA TYR A 122 -3.12 -9.90 19.22
C TYR A 122 -4.22 -9.05 18.58
N SER A 123 -4.70 -9.48 17.42
CA SER A 123 -5.96 -9.06 16.83
C SER A 123 -6.57 -10.20 16.04
N ARG A 124 -7.89 -10.27 15.96
CA ARG A 124 -8.61 -11.28 15.17
C ARG A 124 -8.96 -10.72 13.81
N VAL A 125 -8.88 -11.53 12.77
CA VAL A 125 -9.50 -11.19 11.49
C VAL A 125 -11.01 -11.39 11.65
N ALA A 126 -11.79 -10.36 11.36
CA ALA A 126 -13.23 -10.35 11.57
C ALA A 126 -13.96 -9.71 10.37
N LEU A 127 -15.26 -9.90 10.31
CA LEU A 127 -16.15 -9.26 9.34
C LEU A 127 -16.86 -8.09 10.04
N GLY A 128 -16.59 -6.86 9.60
CA GLY A 128 -17.35 -5.66 9.98
C GLY A 128 -18.52 -5.48 9.02
N VAL A 129 -19.75 -5.57 9.51
CA VAL A 129 -20.97 -5.41 8.69
C VAL A 129 -21.79 -4.25 9.21
N LYS A 130 -22.31 -3.39 8.34
CA LYS A 130 -23.26 -2.35 8.74
C LYS A 130 -24.31 -2.90 9.68
N SER A 131 -24.59 -2.20 10.76
CA SER A 131 -25.50 -2.70 11.81
C SER A 131 -26.92 -2.96 11.28
N SER A 132 -27.40 -2.18 10.32
CA SER A 132 -28.68 -2.42 9.64
C SER A 132 -28.66 -3.72 8.82
N LYS A 133 -27.55 -3.96 8.09
CA LYS A 133 -27.36 -5.15 7.28
C LYS A 133 -27.19 -6.40 8.16
N ALA A 134 -26.42 -6.31 9.25
CA ALA A 134 -26.26 -7.41 10.22
C ALA A 134 -27.61 -7.84 10.80
N ARG A 135 -28.46 -6.86 11.17
CA ARG A 135 -29.85 -7.15 11.63
C ARG A 135 -30.70 -7.79 10.53
N ALA A 136 -30.62 -7.30 9.29
CA ALA A 136 -31.38 -7.86 8.18
C ALA A 136 -30.99 -9.32 7.86
N LEU A 137 -29.72 -9.68 8.10
CA LEU A 137 -29.21 -11.05 7.96
C LEU A 137 -29.38 -11.90 9.21
N GLY A 138 -29.83 -11.30 10.35
CA GLY A 138 -29.95 -11.99 11.64
C GLY A 138 -28.61 -12.24 12.35
N TRP A 139 -27.54 -11.62 11.88
CA TRP A 139 -26.16 -11.82 12.37
C TRP A 139 -25.83 -11.00 13.62
N ASP A 140 -26.72 -10.10 14.01
CA ASP A 140 -26.70 -9.39 15.30
C ASP A 140 -27.11 -10.28 16.48
N ARG A 141 -27.85 -11.37 16.22
CA ARG A 141 -28.34 -12.32 17.23
C ARG A 141 -27.55 -13.61 17.25
N ARG A 142 -27.13 -14.07 16.08
CA ARG A 142 -26.36 -15.29 15.88
C ARG A 142 -25.26 -15.02 14.85
N ALA A 143 -24.00 -15.15 15.26
CA ALA A 143 -22.89 -15.03 14.32
C ALA A 143 -23.03 -16.06 13.19
N PRO A 144 -22.75 -15.70 11.93
CA PRO A 144 -22.76 -16.63 10.81
C PRO A 144 -21.58 -17.59 10.87
N THR A 145 -21.64 -18.65 10.06
CA THR A 145 -20.47 -19.39 9.58
C THR A 145 -19.90 -18.72 8.32
N TRP A 146 -18.69 -19.07 7.90
CA TRP A 146 -18.17 -18.62 6.61
C TRP A 146 -19.01 -19.12 5.44
N LEU A 147 -19.64 -20.29 5.55
CA LEU A 147 -20.60 -20.75 4.55
C LEU A 147 -21.87 -19.89 4.50
N ASP A 148 -22.36 -19.38 5.62
CA ASP A 148 -23.47 -18.41 5.63
C ASP A 148 -23.07 -17.11 4.93
N VAL A 149 -21.82 -16.67 5.09
CA VAL A 149 -21.27 -15.51 4.37
C VAL A 149 -21.23 -15.77 2.87
N VAL A 150 -20.71 -16.93 2.43
CA VAL A 150 -20.72 -17.36 1.01
C VAL A 150 -22.15 -17.36 0.46
N GLN A 151 -23.11 -17.91 1.20
CA GLN A 151 -24.50 -17.95 0.78
C GLN A 151 -25.11 -16.56 0.64
N ALA A 152 -24.83 -15.65 1.56
CA ALA A 152 -25.30 -14.26 1.49
C ALA A 152 -24.72 -13.52 0.26
N VAL A 153 -23.48 -13.81 -0.12
CA VAL A 153 -22.85 -13.29 -1.35
C VAL A 153 -23.56 -13.85 -2.59
N LYS A 154 -23.76 -15.16 -2.68
CA LYS A 154 -24.46 -15.82 -3.80
C LYS A 154 -25.89 -15.29 -4.01
N GLU A 155 -26.56 -14.95 -2.92
CA GLU A 155 -27.90 -14.37 -2.95
C GLU A 155 -27.89 -12.84 -3.19
N HIS A 156 -26.74 -12.24 -3.50
CA HIS A 156 -26.55 -10.79 -3.69
C HIS A 156 -27.02 -9.95 -2.48
N LYS A 157 -26.97 -10.53 -1.27
CA LYS A 157 -27.35 -9.87 -0.02
C LYS A 157 -26.18 -9.22 0.69
N LEU A 158 -24.92 -9.52 0.29
CA LEU A 158 -23.72 -9.00 0.92
C LEU A 158 -22.67 -8.65 -0.14
N VAL A 159 -22.20 -7.40 -0.08
CA VAL A 159 -21.02 -6.90 -0.80
C VAL A 159 -20.06 -6.25 0.18
N TYR A 160 -18.76 -6.52 0.03
CA TYR A 160 -17.78 -6.09 1.02
C TYR A 160 -16.42 -5.71 0.43
N GLY A 161 -15.62 -5.03 1.25
CA GLY A 161 -14.21 -4.77 0.98
C GLY A 161 -13.31 -5.81 1.65
N MET A 162 -12.22 -6.19 1.00
CA MET A 162 -11.16 -7.03 1.56
C MET A 162 -9.81 -6.65 0.97
N THR A 163 -8.73 -6.84 1.73
CA THR A 163 -7.39 -6.65 1.17
C THR A 163 -7.00 -7.80 0.25
N ASN A 164 -6.11 -7.50 -0.70
CA ASN A 164 -5.57 -8.52 -1.60
C ASN A 164 -4.74 -9.55 -0.81
N PRO A 165 -5.06 -10.85 -0.87
CA PRO A 165 -4.35 -11.90 -0.14
C PRO A 165 -2.86 -12.04 -0.49
N THR A 166 -2.45 -11.61 -1.68
CA THR A 166 -1.05 -11.69 -2.13
C THR A 166 -0.20 -10.48 -1.73
N SER A 167 -0.81 -9.45 -1.11
CA SER A 167 -0.09 -8.28 -0.62
C SER A 167 -0.28 -8.04 0.88
N SER A 168 -1.43 -8.42 1.44
CA SER A 168 -1.81 -8.11 2.82
C SER A 168 -2.14 -9.36 3.62
N ASN A 169 -1.61 -9.42 4.85
CA ASN A 169 -1.87 -10.53 5.77
C ASN A 169 -3.35 -10.67 6.14
N THR A 170 -4.12 -9.57 6.22
CA THR A 170 -5.55 -9.62 6.55
C THR A 170 -6.32 -10.41 5.49
N GLY A 171 -6.11 -10.09 4.22
CA GLY A 171 -6.73 -10.82 3.11
C GLY A 171 -6.26 -12.26 3.03
N MET A 172 -4.96 -12.49 3.24
CA MET A 172 -4.40 -13.83 3.27
C MET A 172 -5.00 -14.67 4.40
N SER A 173 -5.07 -14.14 5.62
CA SER A 173 -5.68 -14.81 6.76
C SER A 173 -7.18 -15.05 6.56
N ALA A 174 -7.91 -14.10 5.97
CA ALA A 174 -9.32 -14.28 5.64
C ALA A 174 -9.53 -15.40 4.62
N LEU A 175 -8.73 -15.40 3.53
CA LEU A 175 -8.83 -16.42 2.49
C LEU A 175 -8.59 -17.83 3.08
N PHE A 176 -7.57 -17.99 3.93
CA PHE A 176 -7.29 -19.27 4.58
C PHE A 176 -8.31 -19.63 5.65
N ALA A 177 -8.86 -18.66 6.40
CA ALA A 177 -9.93 -18.94 7.35
C ALA A 177 -11.17 -19.49 6.63
N VAL A 178 -11.58 -18.85 5.52
CA VAL A 178 -12.70 -19.34 4.69
C VAL A 178 -12.39 -20.71 4.11
N ALA A 179 -11.18 -20.93 3.56
CA ALA A 179 -10.80 -22.23 3.01
C ALA A 179 -10.81 -23.35 4.07
N SER A 180 -10.25 -23.09 5.25
CA SER A 180 -10.21 -24.04 6.37
C SER A 180 -11.61 -24.35 6.91
N ALA A 181 -12.45 -23.34 7.08
CA ALA A 181 -13.84 -23.51 7.55
C ALA A 181 -14.68 -24.34 6.56
N ILE A 182 -14.57 -24.05 5.26
CA ILE A 182 -15.25 -24.81 4.20
C ILE A 182 -14.78 -26.26 4.18
N ALA A 183 -13.46 -26.49 4.34
CA ALA A 183 -12.88 -27.83 4.43
C ALA A 183 -13.15 -28.52 5.76
N LYS A 184 -13.74 -27.82 6.76
CA LYS A 184 -13.94 -28.29 8.14
C LYS A 184 -12.64 -28.72 8.80
N LYS A 185 -11.58 -27.96 8.56
CA LYS A 185 -10.23 -28.15 9.12
C LYS A 185 -9.88 -27.01 10.06
N THR A 186 -9.46 -27.32 11.25
CA THR A 186 -8.92 -26.35 12.21
C THR A 186 -7.41 -26.18 12.03
N GLU A 187 -6.76 -27.18 11.48
CA GLU A 187 -5.30 -27.25 11.24
C GLU A 187 -4.99 -28.14 10.03
N ASP A 188 -3.76 -28.11 9.56
CA ASP A 188 -3.23 -29.00 8.51
C ASP A 188 -4.04 -29.00 7.19
N LEU A 189 -4.55 -27.85 6.78
CA LEU A 189 -5.19 -27.69 5.47
C LEU A 189 -4.22 -28.11 4.35
N SER A 190 -4.69 -28.95 3.43
CA SER A 190 -3.96 -29.32 2.22
C SER A 190 -4.55 -28.63 0.98
N ALA A 191 -3.74 -28.46 -0.07
CA ALA A 191 -4.20 -27.81 -1.30
C ALA A 191 -5.36 -28.57 -1.98
N GLY A 192 -5.41 -29.90 -1.84
CA GLY A 192 -6.48 -30.75 -2.40
C GLY A 192 -7.81 -30.66 -1.65
N GLU A 193 -7.81 -30.13 -0.41
CA GLU A 193 -9.02 -29.94 0.40
C GLU A 193 -9.67 -28.58 0.18
N VAL A 194 -9.00 -27.67 -0.55
CA VAL A 194 -9.50 -26.32 -0.84
C VAL A 194 -10.60 -26.37 -1.89
N ASP A 195 -11.83 -26.06 -1.50
CA ASP A 195 -12.98 -25.94 -2.39
C ASP A 195 -12.90 -24.59 -3.15
N ARG A 196 -12.34 -24.64 -4.36
CA ARG A 196 -12.10 -23.46 -5.19
C ARG A 196 -13.39 -22.77 -5.61
N GLU A 197 -14.46 -23.52 -5.88
CA GLU A 197 -15.74 -22.94 -6.30
C GLU A 197 -16.37 -22.12 -5.17
N LYS A 198 -16.38 -22.64 -3.95
CA LYS A 198 -16.89 -21.89 -2.81
C LYS A 198 -16.01 -20.68 -2.45
N LEU A 199 -14.68 -20.78 -2.61
CA LEU A 199 -13.81 -19.61 -2.46
C LEU A 199 -14.09 -18.56 -3.53
N LYS A 200 -14.35 -18.96 -4.76
CA LYS A 200 -14.74 -18.05 -5.84
C LYS A 200 -16.09 -17.39 -5.54
N ASP A 201 -17.07 -18.15 -5.04
CA ASP A 201 -18.35 -17.61 -4.57
C ASP A 201 -18.17 -16.57 -3.47
N PHE A 202 -17.27 -16.83 -2.47
CA PHE A 202 -16.92 -15.87 -1.44
C PHE A 202 -16.35 -14.59 -2.05
N LEU A 203 -15.35 -14.71 -2.92
CA LEU A 203 -14.66 -13.60 -3.54
C LEU A 203 -15.53 -12.79 -4.52
N ALA A 204 -16.63 -13.37 -5.02
CA ALA A 204 -17.59 -12.65 -5.86
C ALA A 204 -18.24 -11.46 -5.15
N GLY A 205 -18.32 -11.48 -3.80
CA GLY A 205 -18.81 -10.35 -2.99
C GLY A 205 -17.78 -9.24 -2.74
N GLN A 206 -16.54 -9.44 -3.14
CA GLN A 206 -15.47 -8.45 -2.95
C GLN A 206 -15.57 -7.34 -4.00
N GLU A 207 -16.18 -6.21 -3.65
CA GLU A 207 -16.35 -5.04 -4.52
C GLU A 207 -15.24 -3.99 -4.35
N LEU A 208 -14.51 -4.03 -3.23
CA LEU A 208 -13.39 -3.15 -2.94
C LEU A 208 -12.16 -3.99 -2.58
N THR A 209 -11.09 -3.81 -3.35
CA THR A 209 -9.78 -4.40 -3.08
C THR A 209 -8.80 -3.35 -2.63
N ALA A 210 -7.99 -3.66 -1.61
CA ALA A 210 -6.94 -2.78 -1.11
C ALA A 210 -5.65 -3.55 -0.86
N GLY A 211 -4.52 -2.87 -1.01
CA GLY A 211 -3.19 -3.45 -0.75
C GLY A 211 -2.83 -3.52 0.73
N SER A 212 -3.52 -2.78 1.61
CA SER A 212 -3.28 -2.79 3.06
C SER A 212 -4.54 -2.56 3.88
N SER A 213 -4.51 -3.03 5.13
CA SER A 213 -5.65 -2.97 6.07
C SER A 213 -6.08 -1.55 6.43
N GLY A 214 -5.11 -0.63 6.62
CA GLY A 214 -5.39 0.76 6.94
C GLY A 214 -6.07 1.48 5.78
N TRP A 215 -5.51 1.34 4.57
CA TRP A 215 -6.10 1.96 3.38
C TRP A 215 -7.49 1.38 3.05
N LEU A 216 -7.72 0.09 3.29
CA LEU A 216 -9.05 -0.51 3.14
C LEU A 216 -10.08 0.21 4.03
N ALA A 217 -9.72 0.52 5.27
CA ALA A 217 -10.59 1.24 6.19
C ALA A 217 -10.91 2.67 5.69
N GLU A 218 -9.89 3.40 5.23
CA GLU A 218 -10.07 4.73 4.64
C GLU A 218 -10.94 4.69 3.37
N ALA A 219 -10.68 3.73 2.48
CA ALA A 219 -11.44 3.55 1.26
C ALA A 219 -12.90 3.16 1.55
N TYR A 220 -13.13 2.33 2.58
CA TYR A 220 -14.47 1.96 3.02
C TYR A 220 -15.30 3.19 3.42
N VAL A 221 -14.75 4.11 4.20
CA VAL A 221 -15.47 5.34 4.58
C VAL A 221 -15.89 6.16 3.36
N ARG A 222 -15.03 6.25 2.34
CA ARG A 222 -15.35 6.97 1.09
C ARG A 222 -16.43 6.29 0.26
N ASP A 223 -16.41 4.95 0.22
CA ASP A 223 -17.29 4.12 -0.59
C ASP A 223 -18.40 3.42 0.21
N GLU A 224 -18.62 3.83 1.47
CA GLU A 224 -19.56 3.21 2.41
C GLU A 224 -20.94 2.96 1.80
N ALA A 225 -21.45 3.89 0.98
CA ALA A 225 -22.78 3.76 0.38
C ALA A 225 -22.96 2.50 -0.49
N ARG A 226 -21.87 1.96 -1.04
CA ARG A 226 -21.89 0.81 -1.96
C ARG A 226 -21.57 -0.52 -1.29
N LEU A 227 -20.99 -0.47 -0.11
CA LEU A 227 -20.51 -1.65 0.61
C LEU A 227 -21.39 -1.93 1.81
N ASP A 228 -21.63 -3.18 2.09
CA ASP A 228 -22.34 -3.63 3.28
C ASP A 228 -21.38 -3.84 4.47
N GLY A 229 -20.09 -4.02 4.19
CA GLY A 229 -19.08 -4.25 5.22
C GLY A 229 -17.67 -4.41 4.66
N LEU A 230 -16.76 -4.87 5.50
CA LEU A 230 -15.39 -5.19 5.11
C LEU A 230 -14.81 -6.29 6.01
N VAL A 231 -13.86 -7.06 5.47
CA VAL A 231 -13.03 -7.99 6.24
C VAL A 231 -11.75 -7.28 6.65
N ASN A 232 -11.52 -7.18 7.97
CA ASN A 232 -10.33 -6.53 8.51
C ASN A 232 -10.00 -7.08 9.92
N TYR A 233 -8.91 -6.61 10.52
CA TYR A 233 -8.65 -6.87 11.93
C TYR A 233 -9.71 -6.22 12.81
N GLU A 234 -10.15 -6.90 13.88
CA GLU A 234 -11.10 -6.34 14.85
C GLU A 234 -10.65 -4.98 15.39
N ALA A 235 -9.34 -4.81 15.61
CA ALA A 235 -8.77 -3.55 16.06
C ALA A 235 -9.00 -2.40 15.06
N VAL A 236 -8.89 -2.67 13.76
CA VAL A 236 -9.17 -1.69 12.70
C VAL A 236 -10.67 -1.38 12.62
N LEU A 237 -11.53 -2.41 12.68
CA LEU A 237 -12.99 -2.25 12.65
C LEU A 237 -13.51 -1.43 13.83
N LEU A 238 -12.96 -1.66 15.03
CA LEU A 238 -13.36 -0.90 16.24
C LEU A 238 -12.88 0.55 16.16
N ARG A 239 -11.66 0.82 15.66
CA ARG A 239 -11.21 2.20 15.43
C ARG A 239 -12.07 2.90 14.38
N LEU A 240 -12.44 2.18 13.32
CA LEU A 240 -13.27 2.72 12.24
C LEU A 240 -14.64 3.20 12.78
N ASN A 241 -15.24 2.47 13.71
CA ASN A 241 -16.49 2.88 14.37
C ASN A 241 -16.39 4.20 15.16
N GLY A 242 -15.18 4.60 15.54
CA GLY A 242 -14.92 5.89 16.19
C GLY A 242 -14.51 7.02 15.26
N GLN A 243 -14.37 6.76 13.95
CA GLN A 243 -13.89 7.77 13.01
C GLN A 243 -15.00 8.74 12.56
N PRO A 244 -14.69 10.06 12.49
CA PRO A 244 -15.57 11.02 11.85
C PRO A 244 -15.76 10.66 10.37
N GLY A 245 -17.00 10.65 9.90
CA GLY A 245 -17.34 10.40 8.49
C GLY A 245 -17.94 9.02 8.21
N LEU A 246 -17.82 8.06 9.11
CA LEU A 246 -18.59 6.82 9.02
C LEU A 246 -20.09 7.13 9.29
N LYS A 247 -20.95 6.77 8.36
CA LYS A 247 -22.39 7.07 8.42
C LYS A 247 -23.16 6.09 9.27
N GLU A 248 -22.71 4.84 9.26
CA GLU A 248 -23.35 3.75 10.01
C GLU A 248 -22.29 2.89 10.71
N PRO A 249 -22.45 2.59 12.02
CA PRO A 249 -21.50 1.75 12.73
C PRO A 249 -21.51 0.31 12.20
N LEU A 250 -20.34 -0.32 12.27
CA LEU A 250 -20.14 -1.72 11.93
C LEU A 250 -20.38 -2.62 13.14
N THR A 251 -21.17 -3.66 12.98
CA THR A 251 -21.20 -4.81 13.87
C THR A 251 -19.98 -5.68 13.56
N VAL A 252 -19.10 -5.88 14.54
CA VAL A 252 -17.94 -6.76 14.40
C VAL A 252 -18.38 -8.20 14.64
N ILE A 253 -18.21 -9.03 13.62
CA ILE A 253 -18.70 -10.42 13.59
C ILE A 253 -17.50 -11.37 13.48
N TYR A 254 -17.48 -12.35 14.37
CA TYR A 254 -16.55 -13.47 14.34
C TYR A 254 -17.31 -14.72 13.88
N PRO A 255 -17.04 -15.27 12.67
CA PRO A 255 -17.71 -16.47 12.21
C PRO A 255 -17.56 -17.64 13.18
N GLN A 256 -18.66 -18.41 13.39
CA GLN A 256 -18.73 -19.47 14.42
C GLN A 256 -17.75 -20.62 14.15
N ASP A 257 -17.46 -20.90 12.89
CA ASP A 257 -16.55 -21.94 12.43
C ASP A 257 -15.07 -21.52 12.47
N GLY A 258 -14.78 -20.29 12.93
CA GLY A 258 -13.46 -19.87 13.36
C GLY A 258 -12.85 -18.74 12.54
N VAL A 259 -11.79 -18.17 13.13
CA VAL A 259 -11.00 -17.08 12.56
C VAL A 259 -9.51 -17.40 12.68
N ILE A 260 -8.69 -16.75 11.87
CA ILE A 260 -7.24 -16.73 12.05
C ILE A 260 -6.84 -15.45 12.75
N SER A 261 -6.11 -15.55 13.87
CA SER A 261 -5.63 -14.40 14.61
C SER A 261 -4.26 -13.92 14.12
N ALA A 262 -4.07 -12.60 14.18
CA ALA A 262 -2.78 -11.95 14.07
C ALA A 262 -2.10 -11.99 15.46
N ASP A 263 -0.89 -12.51 15.55
CA ASP A 263 -0.15 -12.68 16.81
C ASP A 263 1.01 -11.69 17.01
N TYR A 264 1.20 -10.78 16.07
CA TYR A 264 2.18 -9.68 16.07
C TYR A 264 3.50 -10.03 16.75
N PRO A 265 4.26 -11.00 16.24
CA PRO A 265 5.52 -11.37 16.83
C PRO A 265 6.63 -10.42 16.40
N LEU A 266 7.36 -9.84 17.37
CA LEU A 266 8.67 -9.26 17.08
C LEU A 266 9.64 -10.42 16.88
N MET A 267 10.35 -10.42 15.75
CA MET A 267 11.23 -11.53 15.34
C MET A 267 12.65 -11.01 15.10
N LEU A 268 13.62 -11.56 15.82
CA LEU A 268 15.04 -11.17 15.73
C LEU A 268 15.70 -11.83 14.51
N LEU A 269 16.45 -11.04 13.73
CA LEU A 269 17.18 -11.51 12.54
C LEU A 269 18.70 -11.64 12.76
N HIS A 270 19.29 -10.82 13.65
CA HIS A 270 20.73 -10.75 13.86
C HIS A 270 21.10 -10.92 15.34
N GLU A 271 21.99 -11.88 15.64
CA GLU A 271 22.40 -12.19 17.02
C GLU A 271 23.06 -11.00 17.73
N THR A 272 23.80 -10.16 17.00
CA THR A 272 24.43 -8.96 17.54
C THR A 272 23.45 -7.93 18.10
N LYS A 273 22.17 -8.07 17.80
CA LYS A 273 21.07 -7.20 18.22
C LYS A 273 20.22 -7.79 19.37
N ARG A 274 20.55 -9.00 19.85
CA ARG A 274 19.76 -9.71 20.86
C ARG A 274 19.50 -8.88 22.11
N GLN A 275 20.50 -8.26 22.67
CA GLN A 275 20.34 -7.44 23.89
C GLN A 275 19.37 -6.27 23.69
N ALA A 276 19.48 -5.54 22.56
CA ALA A 276 18.56 -4.47 22.22
C ALA A 276 17.14 -4.99 21.97
N PHE A 277 17.03 -6.13 21.29
CA PHE A 277 15.76 -6.81 21.06
C PHE A 277 15.05 -7.19 22.37
N GLU A 278 15.73 -7.86 23.31
CA GLU A 278 15.16 -8.30 24.58
C GLU A 278 14.69 -7.11 25.43
N ARG A 279 15.46 -6.03 25.49
CA ARG A 279 15.07 -4.79 26.18
C ARG A 279 13.84 -4.15 25.55
N LEU A 280 13.74 -4.14 24.22
CA LEU A 280 12.57 -3.62 23.52
C LEU A 280 11.34 -4.51 23.80
N VAL A 281 11.48 -5.83 23.75
CA VAL A 281 10.41 -6.78 24.08
C VAL A 281 9.89 -6.56 25.50
N GLU A 282 10.79 -6.42 26.48
CA GLU A 282 10.43 -6.15 27.87
C GLU A 282 9.59 -4.86 27.98
N ALA A 283 10.02 -3.76 27.33
CA ALA A 283 9.28 -2.51 27.32
C ALA A 283 7.90 -2.62 26.65
N LEU A 284 7.82 -3.31 25.51
CA LEU A 284 6.56 -3.46 24.75
C LEU A 284 5.59 -4.46 25.41
N ARG A 285 6.06 -5.41 26.21
CA ARG A 285 5.23 -6.33 27.00
C ARG A 285 4.92 -5.82 28.40
N GLY A 286 5.55 -4.74 28.83
CA GLY A 286 5.32 -4.11 30.12
C GLY A 286 3.91 -3.55 30.28
N ASP A 287 3.42 -3.49 31.53
CA ASP A 287 2.06 -3.07 31.88
C ASP A 287 1.68 -1.72 31.27
N ALA A 288 2.61 -0.74 31.29
CA ALA A 288 2.36 0.62 30.79
C ALA A 288 2.05 0.63 29.27
N PHE A 289 2.80 -0.13 28.48
CA PHE A 289 2.57 -0.20 27.04
C PHE A 289 1.32 -1.01 26.70
N GLN A 290 1.10 -2.11 27.40
CA GLN A 290 -0.03 -3.00 27.16
C GLN A 290 -1.37 -2.36 27.62
N ALA A 291 -1.42 -1.70 28.77
CA ALA A 291 -2.61 -1.04 29.28
C ALA A 291 -2.90 0.33 28.60
N GLY A 292 -1.91 0.97 28.05
CA GLY A 292 -2.03 2.27 27.36
C GLY A 292 -2.15 2.12 25.83
N PRO A 293 -1.02 2.12 25.10
CA PRO A 293 -0.99 2.06 23.63
C PRO A 293 -1.77 0.87 23.03
N VAL A 294 -1.55 -0.35 23.53
CA VAL A 294 -2.22 -1.56 23.02
C VAL A 294 -3.73 -1.48 23.19
N ALA A 295 -4.21 -1.05 24.37
CA ALA A 295 -5.64 -0.88 24.64
C ALA A 295 -6.26 0.25 23.79
N ARG A 296 -5.56 1.39 23.62
CA ARG A 296 -6.01 2.50 22.76
C ARG A 296 -6.18 2.08 21.31
N MET A 297 -5.33 1.18 20.84
CA MET A 297 -5.38 0.64 19.47
C MET A 297 -6.38 -0.51 19.32
N TYR A 298 -7.16 -0.84 20.37
CA TYR A 298 -8.05 -2.02 20.40
C TYR A 298 -7.34 -3.33 20.05
N LEU A 299 -6.05 -3.43 20.39
CA LEU A 299 -5.30 -4.68 20.31
C LEU A 299 -5.49 -5.46 21.61
N ARG A 300 -5.44 -6.79 21.53
CA ARG A 300 -5.52 -7.66 22.70
C ARG A 300 -4.16 -7.77 23.35
N PRO A 301 -4.02 -7.49 24.66
CA PRO A 301 -2.71 -7.57 25.32
C PRO A 301 -2.19 -9.01 25.37
N SER A 302 -0.86 -9.16 25.22
CA SER A 302 -0.16 -10.44 25.49
C SER A 302 0.25 -10.59 26.95
N ASN A 303 0.26 -9.49 27.71
CA ASN A 303 0.55 -9.47 29.14
C ASN A 303 -0.67 -9.95 29.93
N PRO A 304 -0.59 -11.07 30.67
CA PRO A 304 -1.73 -11.64 31.39
C PRO A 304 -2.21 -10.76 32.55
N ASN A 305 -1.39 -9.82 33.03
CA ASN A 305 -1.74 -8.90 34.11
C ASN A 305 -2.58 -7.71 33.61
N VAL A 306 -2.70 -7.54 32.28
CA VAL A 306 -3.44 -6.42 31.68
C VAL A 306 -4.76 -6.91 31.10
N SER A 307 -5.84 -6.33 31.55
CA SER A 307 -7.17 -6.63 31.00
C SER A 307 -7.32 -6.06 29.59
N ARG A 308 -7.99 -6.80 28.71
CA ARG A 308 -8.36 -6.29 27.39
C ARG A 308 -9.31 -5.10 27.49
N ALA A 309 -9.35 -4.24 26.49
CA ALA A 309 -10.33 -3.16 26.39
C ALA A 309 -11.76 -3.72 26.41
N ALA A 310 -12.69 -3.03 27.10
CA ALA A 310 -14.07 -3.48 27.25
C ALA A 310 -14.84 -3.64 25.92
N SER A 311 -14.44 -2.89 24.89
CA SER A 311 -14.99 -2.98 23.53
C SER A 311 -14.59 -4.24 22.75
N LEU A 312 -13.56 -4.95 23.19
CA LEU A 312 -13.15 -6.22 22.61
C LEU A 312 -14.04 -7.35 23.16
N SER A 313 -14.65 -8.14 22.28
CA SER A 313 -15.47 -9.29 22.71
C SER A 313 -14.67 -10.24 23.60
N GLY A 314 -15.32 -10.67 24.68
CA GLY A 314 -14.83 -11.68 25.60
C GLY A 314 -15.15 -13.10 25.17
N ASP A 315 -15.97 -13.26 24.14
CA ASP A 315 -16.46 -14.56 23.73
C ASP A 315 -15.33 -15.46 23.21
N ALA A 316 -15.46 -16.73 23.53
CA ALA A 316 -14.61 -17.76 22.92
C ALA A 316 -14.94 -17.83 21.44
N VAL A 317 -13.91 -17.66 20.61
CA VAL A 317 -14.00 -17.80 19.15
C VAL A 317 -13.12 -18.98 18.77
N ALA A 318 -13.61 -19.85 17.88
CA ALA A 318 -12.80 -20.93 17.35
C ALA A 318 -11.58 -20.36 16.63
N GLU A 319 -10.39 -20.85 16.97
CA GLU A 319 -9.14 -20.43 16.32
C GLU A 319 -8.78 -21.44 15.23
N LEU A 320 -8.59 -20.92 14.02
CA LEU A 320 -8.11 -21.69 12.88
C LEU A 320 -6.61 -21.47 12.71
N SER A 321 -5.88 -22.54 12.47
CA SER A 321 -4.44 -22.45 12.22
C SER A 321 -4.18 -21.89 10.82
N PHE A 322 -3.21 -20.97 10.74
CA PHE A 322 -2.64 -20.59 9.46
C PHE A 322 -1.91 -21.82 8.85
N PRO A 323 -1.98 -22.05 7.52
CA PRO A 323 -1.30 -23.19 6.90
C PRO A 323 0.18 -23.26 7.27
N ASN A 324 0.64 -24.47 7.60
CA ASN A 324 2.00 -24.73 8.09
C ASN A 324 2.96 -25.22 6.99
N ARG A 325 2.49 -25.24 5.72
CA ARG A 325 3.26 -25.68 4.55
C ARG A 325 3.24 -24.61 3.47
N LEU A 326 4.43 -24.22 3.01
CA LEU A 326 4.60 -23.15 2.03
C LEU A 326 3.95 -23.49 0.68
N GLU A 327 4.02 -24.78 0.26
CA GLU A 327 3.40 -25.25 -0.97
C GLU A 327 1.87 -25.12 -0.95
N VAL A 328 1.22 -25.22 0.20
CA VAL A 328 -0.24 -24.99 0.33
C VAL A 328 -0.55 -23.52 0.18
N ILE A 329 0.23 -22.66 0.85
CA ILE A 329 0.09 -21.20 0.77
C ILE A 329 0.27 -20.74 -0.68
N ASP A 330 1.35 -21.18 -1.32
CA ASP A 330 1.66 -20.83 -2.71
C ASP A 330 0.59 -21.29 -3.69
N ALA A 331 0.08 -22.52 -3.53
CA ALA A 331 -0.96 -23.06 -4.42
C ALA A 331 -2.28 -22.27 -4.31
N VAL A 332 -2.69 -21.90 -3.09
CA VAL A 332 -3.93 -21.15 -2.88
C VAL A 332 -3.78 -19.70 -3.35
N LEU A 333 -2.65 -19.04 -3.08
CA LEU A 333 -2.40 -17.68 -3.56
C LEU A 333 -2.25 -17.62 -5.09
N ALA A 334 -1.65 -18.64 -5.71
CA ALA A 334 -1.60 -18.77 -7.16
C ALA A 334 -3.01 -18.96 -7.76
N ALA A 335 -3.83 -19.82 -7.15
CA ALA A 335 -5.22 -19.99 -7.56
C ALA A 335 -6.03 -18.70 -7.39
N TYR A 336 -5.82 -17.95 -6.29
CA TYR A 336 -6.45 -16.63 -6.10
C TYR A 336 -6.15 -15.70 -7.28
N GLN A 337 -4.90 -15.57 -7.67
CA GLN A 337 -4.48 -14.69 -8.76
C GLN A 337 -5.02 -15.13 -10.13
N SER A 338 -5.00 -16.43 -10.39
CA SER A 338 -5.24 -16.96 -11.73
C SER A 338 -6.70 -17.37 -11.98
N GLU A 339 -7.45 -17.79 -10.94
CA GLU A 339 -8.76 -18.44 -11.11
C GLU A 339 -9.86 -17.79 -10.27
N LEU A 340 -9.57 -17.48 -8.97
CA LEU A 340 -10.64 -17.21 -8.01
C LEU A 340 -11.09 -15.76 -8.00
N ARG A 341 -10.16 -14.79 -8.09
CA ARG A 341 -10.50 -13.37 -8.14
C ARG A 341 -11.19 -12.99 -9.44
N ARG A 342 -11.91 -11.87 -9.41
CA ARG A 342 -12.49 -11.29 -10.62
C ARG A 342 -11.39 -10.93 -11.63
N PRO A 343 -11.62 -11.13 -12.95
CA PRO A 343 -10.65 -10.72 -13.97
C PRO A 343 -10.46 -9.19 -13.96
N ALA A 344 -9.27 -8.72 -14.28
CA ALA A 344 -8.94 -7.30 -14.22
C ALA A 344 -8.61 -6.71 -15.60
N THR A 345 -8.88 -5.42 -15.77
CA THR A 345 -8.32 -4.58 -16.83
C THR A 345 -7.55 -3.42 -16.19
N SER A 346 -6.27 -3.33 -16.50
CA SER A 346 -5.40 -2.26 -16.02
C SER A 346 -5.04 -1.32 -17.17
N ILE A 347 -5.44 -0.05 -17.04
CA ILE A 347 -5.14 0.99 -18.04
C ILE A 347 -3.98 1.82 -17.51
N TYR A 348 -2.84 1.76 -18.19
CA TYR A 348 -1.62 2.48 -17.84
C TYR A 348 -1.50 3.73 -18.70
N LEU A 349 -1.60 4.89 -18.09
CA LEU A 349 -1.27 6.18 -18.69
C LEU A 349 0.21 6.44 -18.45
N LEU A 350 1.02 6.35 -19.50
CA LEU A 350 2.47 6.46 -19.43
C LEU A 350 2.90 7.79 -20.03
N ASP A 351 3.38 8.69 -19.17
CA ASP A 351 3.95 9.94 -19.61
C ASP A 351 5.21 9.68 -20.46
N VAL A 352 5.17 10.16 -21.69
CA VAL A 352 6.30 10.15 -22.63
C VAL A 352 6.62 11.56 -23.10
N SER A 353 6.37 12.57 -22.24
CA SER A 353 6.72 13.97 -22.49
C SER A 353 8.24 14.17 -22.54
N GLY A 354 8.67 15.37 -22.96
CA GLY A 354 10.08 15.68 -23.14
C GLY A 354 10.91 15.59 -21.85
N SER A 355 10.32 15.81 -20.68
CA SER A 355 10.94 15.69 -19.34
C SER A 355 11.31 14.25 -19.00
N MET A 356 10.60 13.27 -19.55
CA MET A 356 10.85 11.85 -19.34
C MET A 356 12.12 11.30 -20.02
N ARG A 357 12.83 12.11 -20.82
CA ARG A 357 14.04 11.65 -21.52
C ARG A 357 15.13 11.13 -20.58
N GLY A 358 15.92 10.17 -21.07
CA GLY A 358 17.04 9.58 -20.35
C GLY A 358 16.60 8.54 -19.33
N THR A 359 17.08 8.65 -18.10
CA THR A 359 16.88 7.62 -17.06
C THR A 359 15.42 7.41 -16.68
N ARG A 360 14.56 8.43 -16.80
CA ARG A 360 13.15 8.34 -16.40
C ARG A 360 12.38 7.38 -17.29
N ILE A 361 12.47 7.53 -18.60
CA ILE A 361 11.78 6.62 -19.54
C ILE A 361 12.33 5.19 -19.44
N GLU A 362 13.64 5.02 -19.22
CA GLU A 362 14.24 3.70 -19.04
C GLU A 362 13.74 3.02 -17.75
N GLN A 363 13.50 3.77 -16.66
CA GLN A 363 12.89 3.22 -15.45
C GLN A 363 11.46 2.73 -15.70
N VAL A 364 10.68 3.42 -16.53
CA VAL A 364 9.34 2.97 -16.94
C VAL A 364 9.41 1.67 -17.73
N LYS A 365 10.30 1.59 -18.71
CA LYS A 365 10.52 0.37 -19.52
C LYS A 365 10.90 -0.82 -18.64
N ASN A 366 11.88 -0.62 -17.76
CA ASN A 366 12.33 -1.66 -16.82
C ASN A 366 11.20 -2.11 -15.88
N ALA A 367 10.38 -1.18 -15.37
CA ALA A 367 9.27 -1.51 -14.53
C ALA A 367 8.19 -2.33 -15.27
N MET A 368 7.90 -1.99 -16.52
CA MET A 368 7.01 -2.78 -17.38
C MET A 368 7.58 -4.17 -17.69
N GLU A 369 8.89 -4.29 -17.88
CA GLU A 369 9.58 -5.56 -18.06
C GLU A 369 9.41 -6.48 -16.83
N VAL A 370 9.59 -5.94 -15.62
CA VAL A 370 9.36 -6.67 -14.35
C VAL A 370 7.90 -7.15 -14.25
N LEU A 371 6.92 -6.30 -14.59
CA LEU A 371 5.50 -6.67 -14.54
C LEU A 371 5.12 -7.75 -15.56
N THR A 372 5.88 -7.89 -16.64
CA THR A 372 5.67 -8.97 -17.62
C THR A 372 6.41 -10.26 -17.28
N GLY A 373 7.12 -10.31 -16.14
CA GLY A 373 7.73 -11.52 -15.61
C GLY A 373 9.16 -11.81 -16.09
N ALA A 374 9.83 -10.84 -16.73
CA ALA A 374 11.22 -11.00 -17.19
C ALA A 374 12.25 -11.10 -16.04
N GLU A 375 11.92 -10.56 -14.86
CA GLU A 375 12.74 -10.67 -13.66
C GLU A 375 11.93 -11.18 -12.46
N GLY A 376 12.54 -12.06 -11.67
CA GLY A 376 12.19 -12.28 -10.29
C GLY A 376 11.81 -13.68 -9.89
N SER A 377 12.69 -14.28 -9.08
CA SER A 377 12.43 -15.51 -8.32
C SER A 377 11.68 -15.22 -7.00
N SER A 378 11.47 -13.93 -6.62
CA SER A 378 10.80 -13.59 -5.37
C SER A 378 9.29 -13.86 -5.43
N VAL A 379 8.69 -14.14 -4.28
CA VAL A 379 7.26 -14.45 -4.18
C VAL A 379 6.42 -13.26 -4.58
N THR A 380 6.77 -12.04 -4.12
CA THR A 380 6.04 -10.83 -4.48
C THR A 380 6.20 -10.47 -5.96
N ALA A 381 7.37 -10.69 -6.56
CA ALA A 381 7.55 -10.49 -8.00
C ALA A 381 6.64 -11.42 -8.80
N ARG A 382 6.54 -12.69 -8.39
CA ARG A 382 5.66 -13.68 -9.02
C ARG A 382 4.19 -13.29 -8.95
N PHE A 383 3.72 -12.74 -7.83
CA PHE A 383 2.33 -12.31 -7.66
C PHE A 383 2.06 -10.90 -8.19
N ALA A 384 3.07 -10.04 -8.28
CA ALA A 384 2.92 -8.68 -8.82
C ALA A 384 2.92 -8.62 -10.35
N ARG A 385 3.48 -9.62 -11.04
CA ARG A 385 3.43 -9.68 -12.51
C ARG A 385 1.99 -9.74 -13.01
N PHE A 386 1.78 -9.33 -14.24
CA PHE A 386 0.50 -9.54 -14.92
C PHE A 386 0.15 -11.03 -14.96
N GLN A 387 -1.11 -11.35 -14.75
CA GLN A 387 -1.61 -12.72 -14.71
C GLN A 387 -2.47 -13.00 -15.94
N HIS A 388 -2.67 -14.28 -16.25
CA HIS A 388 -3.66 -14.66 -17.26
C HIS A 388 -5.08 -14.21 -16.85
N ARG A 389 -5.99 -14.03 -17.80
CA ARG A 389 -7.31 -13.40 -17.66
C ARG A 389 -7.25 -11.88 -17.44
N GLU A 390 -6.07 -11.26 -17.40
CA GLU A 390 -5.96 -9.80 -17.35
C GLU A 390 -5.93 -9.20 -18.76
N ARG A 391 -6.40 -7.97 -18.85
CA ARG A 391 -6.22 -7.08 -19.99
C ARG A 391 -5.37 -5.90 -19.55
N VAL A 392 -4.35 -5.62 -20.33
CA VAL A 392 -3.49 -4.46 -20.11
C VAL A 392 -3.67 -3.52 -21.28
N VAL A 393 -3.96 -2.26 -20.99
CA VAL A 393 -4.08 -1.19 -21.99
C VAL A 393 -3.00 -0.17 -21.69
N LEU A 394 -2.07 0.03 -22.62
CA LEU A 394 -1.06 1.07 -22.54
C LEU A 394 -1.50 2.28 -23.36
N VAL A 395 -1.54 3.44 -22.74
CA VAL A 395 -1.85 4.73 -23.37
C VAL A 395 -0.67 5.66 -23.10
N PRO A 396 0.35 5.66 -23.94
CA PRO A 396 1.37 6.71 -23.87
C PRO A 396 0.74 8.07 -24.13
N PHE A 397 1.21 9.09 -23.43
CA PHE A 397 0.75 10.45 -23.68
C PHE A 397 1.90 11.45 -23.59
N SER A 398 1.81 12.48 -24.41
CA SER A 398 2.69 13.64 -24.39
C SER A 398 1.83 14.90 -24.56
N SER A 399 1.93 15.65 -25.66
CA SER A 399 1.05 16.79 -25.96
C SER A 399 -0.42 16.39 -26.17
N SER A 400 -0.67 15.12 -26.40
CA SER A 400 -1.98 14.46 -26.47
C SER A 400 -1.83 12.97 -26.14
N PRO A 401 -2.91 12.26 -25.74
CA PRO A 401 -2.86 10.81 -25.62
C PRO A 401 -2.67 10.15 -27.00
N SER A 402 -1.87 9.09 -27.02
CA SER A 402 -1.65 8.26 -28.21
C SER A 402 -2.77 7.22 -28.35
N GLU A 403 -2.81 6.54 -29.51
CA GLU A 403 -3.71 5.40 -29.72
C GLU A 403 -3.44 4.29 -28.68
N PRO A 404 -4.47 3.78 -27.98
CA PRO A 404 -4.30 2.75 -26.96
C PRO A 404 -3.85 1.42 -27.52
N ALA A 405 -2.76 0.87 -26.98
CA ALA A 405 -2.31 -0.49 -27.26
C ALA A 405 -2.95 -1.47 -26.27
N ARG A 406 -3.62 -2.51 -26.76
CA ARG A 406 -4.40 -3.47 -25.94
C ARG A 406 -3.78 -4.86 -26.00
N PHE A 407 -3.60 -5.46 -24.82
CA PHE A 407 -3.02 -6.80 -24.66
C PHE A 407 -3.97 -7.65 -23.81
N ALA A 408 -4.47 -8.75 -24.38
CA ALA A 408 -5.22 -9.76 -23.66
C ALA A 408 -4.26 -10.87 -23.23
N LEU A 409 -4.09 -11.04 -21.93
CA LEU A 409 -3.19 -12.04 -21.36
C LEU A 409 -3.98 -13.31 -21.05
N GLU A 410 -4.16 -14.14 -22.07
CA GLU A 410 -4.99 -15.37 -21.97
C GLU A 410 -4.15 -16.61 -21.63
N ASP A 411 -2.82 -16.51 -21.68
CA ASP A 411 -1.90 -17.57 -21.36
C ASP A 411 -1.27 -17.35 -19.97
N ALA A 412 -1.05 -18.41 -19.21
CA ALA A 412 -0.34 -18.36 -17.93
C ALA A 412 1.18 -18.26 -18.10
N ASN A 413 1.70 -18.53 -19.30
CA ASN A 413 3.12 -18.48 -19.60
C ASN A 413 3.56 -17.04 -19.95
N SER A 414 4.44 -16.46 -19.14
CA SER A 414 5.03 -15.12 -19.40
C SER A 414 5.87 -15.02 -20.70
N GLU A 415 6.20 -16.15 -21.31
CA GLU A 415 6.86 -16.20 -22.61
C GLU A 415 5.88 -16.31 -23.79
N ALA A 416 4.58 -16.29 -23.53
CA ALA A 416 3.57 -16.24 -24.59
C ALA A 416 3.70 -14.96 -25.43
N GLU A 417 3.17 -15.01 -26.64
CA GLU A 417 3.26 -13.91 -27.62
C GLU A 417 2.68 -12.59 -27.07
N SER A 418 1.58 -12.66 -26.33
CA SER A 418 0.90 -11.48 -25.73
C SER A 418 1.80 -10.72 -24.74
N TYR A 419 2.57 -11.44 -23.92
CA TYR A 419 3.51 -10.83 -22.96
C TYR A 419 4.74 -10.25 -23.69
N ARG A 420 5.24 -10.96 -24.73
CA ARG A 420 6.35 -10.43 -25.55
C ARG A 420 5.92 -9.17 -26.28
N ALA A 421 4.74 -9.18 -26.91
CA ALA A 421 4.21 -8.00 -27.60
C ALA A 421 4.05 -6.79 -26.67
N LEU A 422 3.63 -7.01 -25.43
CA LEU A 422 3.53 -5.95 -24.41
C LEU A 422 4.93 -5.42 -24.03
N ARG A 423 5.92 -6.29 -23.81
CA ARG A 423 7.31 -5.89 -23.53
C ARG A 423 7.91 -5.09 -24.67
N ASP A 424 7.77 -5.60 -25.91
CA ASP A 424 8.32 -4.95 -27.10
C ASP A 424 7.70 -3.56 -27.33
N TYR A 425 6.40 -3.43 -27.10
CA TYR A 425 5.71 -2.14 -27.16
C TYR A 425 6.26 -1.17 -26.10
N ALA A 426 6.38 -1.61 -24.84
CA ALA A 426 6.92 -0.78 -23.77
C ALA A 426 8.38 -0.39 -24.01
N ALA A 427 9.22 -1.31 -24.49
CA ALA A 427 10.62 -1.04 -24.87
C ALA A 427 10.74 0.00 -25.99
N GLY A 428 9.74 0.08 -26.88
CA GLY A 428 9.68 1.05 -27.97
C GLY A 428 9.26 2.47 -27.59
N LEU A 429 8.88 2.75 -26.34
CA LEU A 429 8.45 4.07 -25.89
C LEU A 429 9.56 5.13 -26.08
N GLN A 430 9.19 6.31 -26.57
CA GLN A 430 10.12 7.42 -26.81
C GLN A 430 9.55 8.73 -26.23
N ALA A 431 10.38 9.46 -25.49
CA ALA A 431 9.99 10.70 -24.83
C ALA A 431 10.07 11.92 -25.75
N HIS A 432 8.96 12.67 -25.89
CA HIS A 432 8.86 13.87 -26.70
C HIS A 432 7.62 14.72 -26.35
N GLY A 433 7.60 16.00 -26.74
CA GLY A 433 6.44 16.88 -26.63
C GLY A 433 6.17 17.41 -25.22
N GLY A 434 4.96 17.90 -25.01
CA GLY A 434 4.45 18.42 -23.73
C GLY A 434 3.74 17.35 -22.90
N THR A 435 2.92 17.74 -21.92
CA THR A 435 2.27 16.85 -20.94
C THR A 435 0.78 17.14 -20.85
N ALA A 436 -0.08 16.23 -21.33
CA ALA A 436 -1.55 16.36 -21.37
C ALA A 436 -2.23 15.35 -20.43
N ILE A 437 -2.01 15.49 -19.12
CA ILE A 437 -2.48 14.55 -18.08
C ILE A 437 -3.99 14.35 -18.12
N TYR A 438 -4.75 15.45 -18.12
CA TYR A 438 -6.21 15.38 -18.01
C TYR A 438 -6.89 14.86 -19.27
N SER A 439 -6.31 15.11 -20.44
CA SER A 439 -6.77 14.51 -21.71
C SER A 439 -6.48 13.00 -21.74
N ALA A 440 -5.36 12.57 -21.16
CA ALA A 440 -5.05 11.15 -21.01
C ALA A 440 -6.01 10.45 -20.04
N LEU A 441 -6.34 11.09 -18.92
CA LEU A 441 -7.34 10.59 -17.97
C LEU A 441 -8.72 10.47 -18.60
N GLU A 442 -9.18 11.49 -19.36
CA GLU A 442 -10.46 11.41 -20.10
C GLU A 442 -10.48 10.21 -21.05
N THR A 443 -9.41 9.98 -21.79
CA THR A 443 -9.25 8.80 -22.64
C THR A 443 -9.33 7.50 -21.85
N ALA A 444 -8.64 7.42 -20.71
CA ALA A 444 -8.67 6.22 -19.85
C ALA A 444 -10.07 5.91 -19.32
N TYR A 445 -10.84 6.92 -18.93
CA TYR A 445 -12.21 6.72 -18.45
C TYR A 445 -13.19 6.35 -19.55
N ALA A 446 -13.00 6.83 -20.77
CA ALA A 446 -13.75 6.37 -21.94
C ALA A 446 -13.47 4.88 -22.23
N LEU A 447 -12.19 4.46 -22.16
CA LEU A 447 -11.78 3.05 -22.29
C LEU A 447 -12.34 2.19 -21.17
N ALA A 448 -12.26 2.65 -19.92
CA ALA A 448 -12.79 1.95 -18.77
C ALA A 448 -14.30 1.70 -18.88
N SER A 449 -15.05 2.70 -19.35
CA SER A 449 -16.48 2.56 -19.62
C SER A 449 -16.78 1.53 -20.70
N GLN A 450 -15.96 1.46 -21.75
CA GLN A 450 -16.09 0.46 -22.80
C GLN A 450 -15.80 -0.96 -22.27
N GLU A 451 -14.76 -1.11 -21.45
CA GLU A 451 -14.41 -2.41 -20.85
C GLU A 451 -15.52 -2.92 -19.91
N LEU A 452 -16.06 -2.05 -19.06
CA LEU A 452 -17.16 -2.40 -18.15
C LEU A 452 -18.50 -2.63 -18.87
N ALA A 453 -18.73 -1.99 -20.02
CA ALA A 453 -19.89 -2.27 -20.85
C ALA A 453 -19.82 -3.66 -21.51
N ARG A 454 -18.60 -4.13 -21.81
CA ARG A 454 -18.38 -5.48 -22.39
C ARG A 454 -18.41 -6.58 -21.33
N ASP A 455 -17.91 -6.28 -20.12
CA ASP A 455 -17.77 -7.27 -19.05
C ASP A 455 -17.86 -6.56 -17.68
N ARG A 456 -19.06 -6.60 -17.08
CA ARG A 456 -19.34 -5.95 -15.78
C ARG A 456 -18.69 -6.65 -14.59
N GLU A 457 -18.31 -7.90 -14.75
CA GLU A 457 -17.62 -8.65 -13.70
C GLU A 457 -16.14 -8.27 -13.59
N ARG A 458 -15.62 -7.52 -14.55
CA ARG A 458 -14.22 -7.13 -14.60
C ARG A 458 -13.93 -5.97 -13.66
N VAL A 459 -12.82 -6.06 -12.92
CA VAL A 459 -12.29 -4.93 -12.16
C VAL A 459 -11.45 -4.07 -13.11
N VAL A 460 -11.77 -2.78 -13.21
CA VAL A 460 -11.02 -1.84 -14.07
C VAL A 460 -10.33 -0.81 -13.19
N THR A 461 -9.03 -0.58 -13.45
CA THR A 461 -8.21 0.41 -12.74
C THR A 461 -7.40 1.25 -13.73
N VAL A 462 -7.07 2.48 -13.34
CA VAL A 462 -6.18 3.37 -14.08
C VAL A 462 -4.92 3.59 -13.27
N VAL A 463 -3.75 3.45 -13.89
CA VAL A 463 -2.46 3.80 -13.32
C VAL A 463 -1.92 4.98 -14.12
N LEU A 464 -1.67 6.10 -13.46
CA LEU A 464 -1.13 7.31 -14.08
C LEU A 464 0.32 7.49 -13.64
N LEU A 465 1.26 7.44 -14.57
CA LEU A 465 2.66 7.76 -14.30
C LEU A 465 3.01 9.06 -15.02
N THR A 466 3.48 10.05 -14.27
CA THR A 466 3.94 11.35 -14.80
C THR A 466 5.06 11.91 -13.94
N ASP A 467 6.00 12.64 -14.56
CA ASP A 467 7.10 13.34 -13.90
C ASP A 467 6.94 14.85 -13.86
N GLY A 468 5.82 15.38 -14.40
CA GLY A 468 5.60 16.80 -14.55
C GLY A 468 4.18 17.26 -14.24
N GLU A 469 3.96 18.54 -14.50
CA GLU A 469 2.65 19.19 -14.40
C GLU A 469 1.93 19.16 -15.77
N ASN A 470 0.61 19.30 -15.75
CA ASN A 470 -0.17 19.40 -16.98
C ASN A 470 0.16 20.70 -17.74
N THR A 471 0.71 20.59 -18.94
CA THR A 471 1.11 21.74 -19.76
C THR A 471 0.23 21.94 -21.00
N GLN A 472 -0.58 20.96 -21.35
CA GLN A 472 -1.41 20.96 -22.56
C GLN A 472 -2.72 20.20 -22.37
N GLY A 473 -3.64 20.37 -23.30
CA GLY A 473 -4.92 19.68 -23.30
C GLY A 473 -5.93 20.25 -22.29
N LEU A 474 -6.74 19.38 -21.70
CA LEU A 474 -7.77 19.79 -20.72
C LEU A 474 -7.12 20.35 -19.45
N SER A 475 -7.81 21.30 -18.82
CA SER A 475 -7.51 21.74 -17.46
C SER A 475 -8.06 20.75 -16.42
N TYR A 476 -7.57 20.83 -15.16
CA TYR A 476 -8.11 20.03 -14.05
C TYR A 476 -9.60 20.26 -13.85
N GLU A 477 -10.06 21.51 -13.89
CA GLU A 477 -11.47 21.85 -13.65
C GLU A 477 -12.39 21.31 -14.76
N GLU A 478 -11.93 21.31 -16.01
CA GLU A 478 -12.69 20.73 -17.13
C GLU A 478 -12.77 19.21 -17.01
N PHE A 479 -11.63 18.56 -16.69
CA PHE A 479 -11.60 17.11 -16.44
C PHE A 479 -12.52 16.75 -15.27
N ARG A 480 -12.39 17.44 -14.12
CA ARG A 480 -13.19 17.19 -12.92
C ARG A 480 -14.70 17.29 -13.22
N ARG A 481 -15.12 18.33 -13.93
CA ARG A 481 -16.52 18.50 -14.32
C ARG A 481 -17.01 17.32 -15.16
N ARG A 482 -16.30 16.98 -16.24
CA ARG A 482 -16.66 15.88 -17.14
C ARG A 482 -16.66 14.53 -16.43
N PHE A 483 -15.68 14.30 -15.57
CA PHE A 483 -15.58 13.08 -14.77
C PHE A 483 -16.79 12.94 -13.83
N VAL A 484 -17.18 13.99 -13.11
CA VAL A 484 -18.34 13.99 -12.21
C VAL A 484 -19.64 13.77 -12.99
N GLU A 485 -19.81 14.41 -14.14
CA GLU A 485 -20.96 14.23 -15.02
C GLU A 485 -21.04 12.77 -15.54
N GLN A 486 -19.93 12.22 -15.99
CA GLN A 486 -19.85 10.81 -16.42
C GLN A 486 -20.16 9.86 -15.28
N GLN A 487 -19.60 10.09 -14.09
CA GLN A 487 -19.87 9.28 -12.89
C GLN A 487 -21.36 9.31 -12.50
N ALA A 488 -21.99 10.50 -12.53
CA ALA A 488 -23.40 10.65 -12.22
C ALA A 488 -24.30 9.90 -13.23
N SER A 489 -23.91 9.88 -14.51
CA SER A 489 -24.70 9.24 -15.58
C SER A 489 -24.53 7.72 -15.64
N THR A 490 -23.33 7.21 -15.34
CA THR A 490 -22.99 5.78 -15.47
C THR A 490 -22.98 5.01 -14.15
N GLY A 491 -22.83 5.70 -13.01
CA GLY A 491 -22.62 5.09 -11.69
C GLY A 491 -21.28 4.36 -11.57
N LEU A 492 -20.45 4.36 -12.62
CA LEU A 492 -19.17 3.65 -12.65
C LEU A 492 -18.11 4.40 -11.86
N ARG A 493 -17.37 3.65 -11.04
CA ARG A 493 -16.20 4.16 -10.34
C ARG A 493 -15.00 3.32 -10.73
N VAL A 494 -14.02 4.00 -11.31
CA VAL A 494 -12.75 3.40 -11.71
C VAL A 494 -11.65 4.16 -10.97
N PRO A 495 -10.97 3.53 -10.00
CA PRO A 495 -9.94 4.21 -9.23
C PRO A 495 -8.72 4.50 -10.10
N THR A 496 -8.15 5.70 -9.94
CA THR A 496 -6.85 6.06 -10.51
C THR A 496 -5.78 6.01 -9.43
N PHE A 497 -4.67 5.36 -9.76
CA PHE A 497 -3.47 5.24 -8.95
C PHE A 497 -2.34 6.08 -9.56
N PRO A 498 -2.23 7.37 -9.21
CA PRO A 498 -1.16 8.21 -9.69
C PRO A 498 0.18 7.82 -9.05
N ILE A 499 1.24 7.82 -9.83
CA ILE A 499 2.61 7.64 -9.38
C ILE A 499 3.33 8.97 -9.50
N LEU A 500 3.71 9.53 -8.35
CA LEU A 500 4.52 10.72 -8.25
C LEU A 500 5.96 10.37 -8.64
N PHE A 501 6.39 10.87 -9.78
CA PHE A 501 7.70 10.60 -10.35
C PHE A 501 8.39 11.91 -10.72
N GLY A 502 9.72 11.99 -10.62
CA GLY A 502 10.43 13.22 -10.93
C GLY A 502 9.99 14.43 -10.09
N GLU A 503 9.57 15.50 -10.75
CA GLU A 503 9.18 16.79 -10.15
C GLU A 503 7.66 17.01 -10.16
N ALA A 504 6.85 15.98 -10.42
CA ALA A 504 5.40 16.08 -10.44
C ALA A 504 4.82 16.65 -9.13
N SER A 505 3.70 17.37 -9.24
CA SER A 505 3.01 17.95 -8.10
C SER A 505 2.30 16.89 -7.25
N SER A 506 2.74 16.71 -6.00
CA SER A 506 2.09 15.78 -5.07
C SER A 506 0.63 16.14 -4.82
N THR A 507 0.33 17.44 -4.68
CA THR A 507 -1.04 17.94 -4.42
C THR A 507 -1.98 17.62 -5.58
N GLU A 508 -1.54 17.83 -6.82
CA GLU A 508 -2.35 17.56 -8.02
C GLU A 508 -2.65 16.06 -8.16
N LEU A 509 -1.66 15.20 -7.96
CA LEU A 509 -1.82 13.76 -8.02
C LEU A 509 -2.69 13.21 -6.87
N ASP A 510 -2.57 13.76 -5.67
CA ASP A 510 -3.45 13.44 -4.54
C ASP A 510 -4.90 13.86 -4.81
N ASP A 511 -5.12 15.00 -5.47
CA ASP A 511 -6.45 15.46 -5.86
C ASP A 511 -7.09 14.54 -6.90
N ILE A 512 -6.33 14.08 -7.90
CA ILE A 512 -6.77 13.07 -8.87
C ILE A 512 -7.13 11.77 -8.16
N ALA A 513 -6.26 11.28 -7.28
CA ALA A 513 -6.50 10.05 -6.53
C ALA A 513 -7.78 10.14 -5.67
N ARG A 514 -7.95 11.25 -4.93
CA ARG A 514 -9.15 11.48 -4.10
C ARG A 514 -10.43 11.58 -4.92
N LEU A 515 -10.39 12.32 -6.02
CA LEU A 515 -11.54 12.50 -6.93
C LEU A 515 -12.02 11.14 -7.48
N THR A 516 -11.09 10.26 -7.80
CA THR A 516 -11.37 9.01 -8.51
C THR A 516 -11.52 7.79 -7.58
N GLY A 517 -11.27 7.97 -6.27
CA GLY A 517 -11.35 6.90 -5.28
C GLY A 517 -10.10 6.00 -5.21
N GLY A 518 -9.00 6.43 -5.82
CA GLY A 518 -7.71 5.76 -5.77
C GLY A 518 -6.77 6.26 -4.67
N ARG A 519 -5.48 6.03 -4.86
CA ARG A 519 -4.39 6.45 -3.97
C ARG A 519 -3.17 6.86 -4.80
N ALA A 520 -2.50 7.94 -4.41
CA ALA A 520 -1.21 8.33 -4.99
C ALA A 520 -0.05 7.56 -4.34
N PHE A 521 0.98 7.27 -5.13
CA PHE A 521 2.19 6.55 -4.73
C PHE A 521 3.42 7.41 -5.01
N ASP A 522 4.38 7.41 -4.08
CA ASP A 522 5.62 8.15 -4.26
C ASP A 522 6.71 7.26 -4.88
N GLY A 523 6.99 7.52 -6.16
CA GLY A 523 8.04 6.84 -6.94
C GLY A 523 9.36 7.60 -7.02
N ARG A 524 9.51 8.77 -6.38
CA ARG A 524 10.71 9.62 -6.50
C ARG A 524 11.95 9.01 -5.86
N HIS A 525 11.77 8.27 -4.78
CA HIS A 525 12.85 7.70 -3.96
C HIS A 525 12.83 6.17 -3.92
N ALA A 526 11.88 5.54 -4.60
CA ALA A 526 11.71 4.10 -4.67
C ALA A 526 12.09 3.58 -6.07
N ASN A 527 12.45 2.30 -6.15
CA ASN A 527 12.49 1.61 -7.43
C ASN A 527 11.06 1.57 -8.00
N LEU A 528 10.85 2.10 -9.20
CA LEU A 528 9.53 2.20 -9.83
C LEU A 528 8.85 0.83 -9.96
N ALA A 529 9.62 -0.24 -10.18
CA ALA A 529 9.09 -1.60 -10.19
C ALA A 529 8.45 -2.00 -8.86
N ASN A 530 8.98 -1.55 -7.71
CA ASN A 530 8.38 -1.80 -6.40
C ASN A 530 7.08 -1.02 -6.21
N VAL A 531 7.02 0.21 -6.73
CA VAL A 531 5.78 1.02 -6.72
C VAL A 531 4.69 0.34 -7.54
N PHE A 532 5.01 -0.15 -8.73
CA PHE A 532 4.05 -0.92 -9.54
C PHE A 532 3.62 -2.22 -8.84
N LYS A 533 4.54 -2.92 -8.17
CA LYS A 533 4.20 -4.11 -7.36
C LYS A 533 3.21 -3.76 -6.24
N GLU A 534 3.42 -2.62 -5.57
CA GLU A 534 2.48 -2.15 -4.53
C GLU A 534 1.09 -1.86 -5.12
N ILE A 535 1.02 -1.18 -6.27
CA ILE A 535 -0.24 -0.88 -6.97
C ILE A 535 -0.98 -2.16 -7.34
N ARG A 536 -0.27 -3.23 -7.74
CA ARG A 536 -0.88 -4.52 -8.05
C ARG A 536 -1.68 -5.12 -6.87
N GLY A 537 -1.35 -4.73 -5.64
CA GLY A 537 -2.14 -5.08 -4.46
C GLY A 537 -3.54 -4.44 -4.41
N TYR A 538 -3.79 -3.44 -5.25
CA TYR A 538 -5.07 -2.71 -5.34
C TYR A 538 -5.88 -3.07 -6.61
N GLN A 539 -5.35 -4.00 -7.40
CA GLN A 539 -5.93 -4.44 -8.68
C GLN A 539 -6.54 -5.84 -8.63
#